data_e7790ec803afd6efa572ecd095649f56
#
_entry.id   e7790ec803afd6efa572ecd095649f56
#
_cell.length_a   1.000
_cell.length_b   1.000
_cell.length_c   1.000
_cell.angle_alpha   90.00
_cell.angle_beta   90.00
_cell.angle_gamma   90.00
#
_symmetry.space_group_name_H-M   'P 1'
#
loop_
_entity.id
_entity.type
_entity.pdbx_description
1 polymer ?
#
loop_
_entity_poly.entity_id
_entity_poly.type
_entity_poly.pdbx_seq_one_letter_code
_entity_poly.pdbx_strand_id
1 'polypeptide(L)'
;MSFRYTRPESLPPVVKNLIFINVLFFLATEFLLRNQFYFDGFQDEGLQGVFGLWPINHENFRPYQIFTHMFTHASFMHILFNMFGLWMFGRVLESVWGPKKFLLFYLVCGIGSASAHMIVAYFQYQPILEALEFAKATGQTEYVEHLQSFAGYAVGASGAVMGVMVAFAYLFPNTELYLYMAIPVKAKWVIIAYVAFDLFGGLGRTSDGIAHWAHLGGAAVGFIMVYIWNKTNKKTFY
;
A
#
# COMPACT_ATOMS: atom_id res chain seq x y z
N MET A 1 15.10 27.94 -21.74
CA MET A 1 15.36 26.52 -22.10
C MET A 1 14.03 25.91 -22.49
N SER A 2 13.87 25.49 -23.75
CA SER A 2 12.66 24.83 -24.21
C SER A 2 12.60 23.41 -23.61
N PHE A 3 11.57 23.11 -22.86
CA PHE A 3 11.30 21.74 -22.44
C PHE A 3 11.02 20.93 -23.70
N ARG A 4 11.89 19.99 -24.05
CA ARG A 4 11.52 18.92 -24.96
C ARG A 4 10.56 18.02 -24.16
N TYR A 5 9.29 18.09 -24.49
CA TYR A 5 8.32 17.06 -24.09
C TYR A 5 8.78 15.74 -24.72
N THR A 6 9.50 14.95 -23.98
CA THR A 6 9.76 13.57 -24.35
C THR A 6 8.56 12.76 -23.86
N ARG A 7 7.95 12.01 -24.76
CA ARG A 7 6.90 11.04 -24.34
C ARG A 7 7.47 10.21 -23.17
N PRO A 8 6.72 10.04 -22.07
CA PRO A 8 7.14 9.14 -21.01
C PRO A 8 7.48 7.77 -21.61
N GLU A 9 8.59 7.18 -21.17
CA GLU A 9 8.88 5.79 -21.53
C GLU A 9 7.68 4.92 -21.15
N SER A 10 7.35 3.96 -22.00
CA SER A 10 6.22 3.06 -21.75
C SER A 10 6.41 2.25 -20.47
N LEU A 11 7.67 1.95 -20.13
CA LEU A 11 8.04 1.19 -18.93
C LEU A 11 9.43 1.62 -18.42
N PRO A 12 9.53 2.72 -17.67
CA PRO A 12 10.81 3.18 -17.13
C PRO A 12 11.38 2.22 -16.09
N PRO A 13 12.72 2.26 -15.84
CA PRO A 13 13.43 1.17 -15.20
C PRO A 13 12.96 0.85 -13.76
N VAL A 14 12.63 1.86 -12.94
CA VAL A 14 12.20 1.58 -11.56
C VAL A 14 10.80 1.02 -11.53
N VAL A 15 9.86 1.61 -12.27
CA VAL A 15 8.49 1.06 -12.40
C VAL A 15 8.54 -0.37 -12.92
N LYS A 16 9.34 -0.63 -13.96
CA LYS A 16 9.53 -1.99 -14.49
C LYS A 16 10.01 -2.97 -13.42
N ASN A 17 11.06 -2.60 -12.69
CA ASN A 17 11.65 -3.47 -11.68
C ASN A 17 10.71 -3.69 -10.48
N LEU A 18 9.99 -2.67 -10.03
CA LEU A 18 8.99 -2.79 -8.99
C LEU A 18 7.86 -3.74 -9.40
N ILE A 19 7.32 -3.58 -10.62
CA ILE A 19 6.30 -4.51 -11.15
C ILE A 19 6.85 -5.93 -11.20
N PHE A 20 8.05 -6.11 -11.74
CA PHE A 20 8.66 -7.43 -11.88
C PHE A 20 8.88 -8.11 -10.52
N ILE A 21 9.41 -7.39 -9.53
CA ILE A 21 9.61 -7.92 -8.16
C ILE A 21 8.27 -8.31 -7.54
N ASN A 22 7.24 -7.45 -7.64
CA ASN A 22 5.92 -7.76 -7.11
C ASN A 22 5.30 -8.99 -7.76
N VAL A 23 5.40 -9.13 -9.09
CA VAL A 23 4.89 -10.30 -9.81
C VAL A 23 5.65 -11.56 -9.41
N LEU A 24 6.98 -11.51 -9.32
CA LEU A 24 7.78 -12.65 -8.87
C LEU A 24 7.41 -13.07 -7.45
N PHE A 25 7.25 -12.09 -6.55
CA PHE A 25 6.89 -12.36 -5.17
C PHE A 25 5.49 -12.97 -5.06
N PHE A 26 4.52 -12.45 -5.82
CA PHE A 26 3.17 -13.00 -5.90
C PHE A 26 3.17 -14.44 -6.44
N LEU A 27 3.90 -14.69 -7.52
CA LEU A 27 4.01 -16.05 -8.06
C LEU A 27 4.68 -17.01 -7.07
N ALA A 28 5.70 -16.55 -6.35
CA ALA A 28 6.35 -17.36 -5.32
C ALA A 28 5.38 -17.70 -4.18
N THR A 29 4.60 -16.73 -3.69
CA THR A 29 3.66 -16.94 -2.59
C THR A 29 2.48 -17.83 -3.00
N GLU A 30 1.97 -17.70 -4.22
CA GLU A 30 0.78 -18.44 -4.66
C GLU A 30 1.10 -19.84 -5.19
N PHE A 31 2.17 -20.00 -5.97
CA PHE A 31 2.41 -21.23 -6.71
C PHE A 31 3.52 -22.11 -6.13
N LEU A 32 4.58 -21.52 -5.57
CA LEU A 32 5.73 -22.31 -5.12
C LEU A 32 5.65 -22.69 -3.65
N LEU A 33 5.01 -21.89 -2.81
CA LEU A 33 5.17 -21.97 -1.37
C LEU A 33 3.85 -22.08 -0.59
N ARG A 34 2.72 -22.16 -1.28
CA ARG A 34 1.38 -22.21 -0.66
C ARG A 34 1.18 -23.41 0.26
N ASN A 35 1.88 -24.53 0.01
CA ASN A 35 1.67 -25.80 0.73
C ASN A 35 2.95 -26.42 1.33
N GLN A 36 4.11 -25.76 1.28
CA GLN A 36 5.37 -26.44 1.58
C GLN A 36 6.18 -25.91 2.78
N PHE A 37 5.82 -24.74 3.32
CA PHE A 37 6.58 -24.17 4.42
C PHE A 37 5.68 -23.82 5.60
N TYR A 38 5.73 -24.66 6.62
CA TYR A 38 5.28 -24.30 7.96
C TYR A 38 6.46 -23.55 8.62
N PHE A 39 6.34 -22.24 8.73
CA PHE A 39 7.27 -21.47 9.55
C PHE A 39 6.78 -21.45 10.99
N ASP A 40 7.64 -21.75 11.94
CA ASP A 40 7.31 -21.66 13.35
C ASP A 40 6.65 -20.32 13.70
N GLY A 41 5.43 -20.34 14.23
CA GLY A 41 4.65 -19.18 14.59
C GLY A 41 3.69 -18.63 13.52
N PHE A 42 3.74 -19.14 12.26
CA PHE A 42 2.84 -18.73 11.16
C PHE A 42 2.05 -19.92 10.61
N GLN A 43 1.64 -20.80 11.49
CA GLN A 43 0.81 -21.96 11.12
C GLN A 43 -0.51 -21.43 10.51
N ASP A 44 -0.86 -21.94 9.35
CA ASP A 44 -2.05 -21.61 8.57
C ASP A 44 -2.05 -20.31 7.75
N GLU A 45 -1.11 -19.36 7.96
CA GLU A 45 -1.08 -18.05 7.27
C GLU A 45 -0.20 -18.05 6.01
N GLY A 46 0.58 -19.09 5.80
CA GLY A 46 1.49 -19.20 4.67
C GLY A 46 2.50 -18.04 4.59
N LEU A 47 3.10 -17.85 3.42
CA LEU A 47 4.07 -16.76 3.21
C LEU A 47 3.44 -15.36 3.29
N GLN A 48 2.15 -15.24 3.07
CA GLN A 48 1.47 -13.95 3.21
C GLN A 48 1.50 -13.48 4.67
N GLY A 49 1.31 -14.35 5.64
CA GLY A 49 1.44 -14.04 7.06
C GLY A 49 2.89 -13.73 7.46
N VAL A 50 3.87 -14.45 6.89
CA VAL A 50 5.30 -14.20 7.17
C VAL A 50 5.72 -12.79 6.74
N PHE A 51 5.30 -12.35 5.55
CA PHE A 51 5.74 -11.08 4.94
C PHE A 51 4.74 -9.94 5.09
N GLY A 52 3.49 -10.23 5.45
CA GLY A 52 2.45 -9.23 5.75
C GLY A 52 2.75 -8.47 7.04
N LEU A 53 2.24 -7.26 7.14
CA LEU A 53 2.47 -6.35 8.25
C LEU A 53 1.47 -6.60 9.38
N TRP A 54 1.87 -7.32 10.40
CA TRP A 54 1.10 -7.52 11.63
C TRP A 54 1.11 -6.27 12.52
N PRO A 55 0.09 -6.10 13.39
CA PRO A 55 0.13 -5.10 14.46
C PRO A 55 1.40 -5.23 15.28
N ILE A 56 2.03 -4.12 15.68
CA ILE A 56 3.32 -4.14 16.39
C ILE A 56 3.29 -4.91 17.73
N ASN A 57 2.12 -5.01 18.34
CA ASN A 57 1.86 -5.76 19.57
C ASN A 57 1.39 -7.21 19.33
N HIS A 58 1.36 -7.67 18.07
CA HIS A 58 1.05 -9.06 17.72
C HIS A 58 2.31 -9.93 17.81
N GLU A 59 2.18 -11.19 18.26
CA GLU A 59 3.31 -12.14 18.39
C GLU A 59 4.02 -12.46 17.06
N ASN A 60 3.30 -12.33 15.94
CA ASN A 60 3.81 -12.54 14.58
C ASN A 60 4.46 -11.30 13.98
N PHE A 61 4.49 -10.16 14.65
CA PHE A 61 5.18 -8.97 14.13
C PHE A 61 6.69 -9.19 14.03
N ARG A 62 7.23 -8.80 12.89
CA ARG A 62 8.69 -8.78 12.64
C ARG A 62 9.05 -7.47 11.94
N PRO A 63 10.16 -6.80 12.30
CA PRO A 63 10.52 -5.48 11.76
C PRO A 63 10.66 -5.43 10.23
N TYR A 64 11.06 -6.53 9.58
CA TYR A 64 11.17 -6.59 8.12
C TYR A 64 9.82 -6.42 7.40
N GLN A 65 8.70 -6.71 8.08
CA GLN A 65 7.34 -6.61 7.54
C GLN A 65 6.97 -5.17 7.16
N ILE A 66 7.63 -4.17 7.77
CA ILE A 66 7.49 -2.75 7.37
C ILE A 66 7.85 -2.54 5.89
N PHE A 67 8.70 -3.39 5.32
CA PHE A 67 9.09 -3.33 3.92
C PHE A 67 8.45 -4.44 3.09
N THR A 68 8.41 -5.66 3.61
CA THR A 68 8.00 -6.83 2.81
C THR A 68 6.52 -6.84 2.48
N HIS A 69 5.67 -6.26 3.32
CA HIS A 69 4.24 -6.17 3.05
C HIS A 69 3.92 -5.48 1.72
N MET A 70 4.78 -4.52 1.29
CA MET A 70 4.61 -3.79 0.02
C MET A 70 4.72 -4.69 -1.22
N PHE A 71 5.29 -5.89 -1.09
CA PHE A 71 5.50 -6.84 -2.18
C PHE A 71 4.55 -8.03 -2.09
N THR A 72 3.83 -8.17 -0.99
CA THR A 72 2.87 -9.26 -0.74
C THR A 72 1.48 -8.84 -1.20
N HIS A 73 0.73 -9.73 -1.85
CA HIS A 73 -0.61 -9.42 -2.34
C HIS A 73 -1.57 -10.56 -2.05
N ALA A 74 -2.78 -10.23 -1.55
CA ALA A 74 -3.77 -11.20 -1.11
C ALA A 74 -4.48 -11.92 -2.27
N SER A 75 -4.50 -11.36 -3.48
CA SER A 75 -5.19 -11.94 -4.64
C SER A 75 -4.65 -11.42 -5.97
N PHE A 76 -4.99 -12.13 -7.06
CA PHE A 76 -4.65 -11.71 -8.41
C PHE A 76 -5.21 -10.30 -8.75
N MET A 77 -6.45 -10.01 -8.38
CA MET A 77 -7.04 -8.69 -8.63
C MET A 77 -6.34 -7.61 -7.82
N HIS A 78 -5.91 -7.93 -6.59
CA HIS A 78 -5.17 -7.01 -5.75
C HIS A 78 -3.82 -6.60 -6.38
N ILE A 79 -3.01 -7.57 -6.83
CA ILE A 79 -1.76 -7.23 -7.52
C ILE A 79 -2.00 -6.54 -8.86
N LEU A 80 -3.01 -6.98 -9.63
CA LEU A 80 -3.35 -6.39 -10.93
C LEU A 80 -3.61 -4.89 -10.80
N PHE A 81 -4.49 -4.47 -9.88
CA PHE A 81 -4.82 -3.06 -9.70
C PHE A 81 -3.64 -2.25 -9.13
N ASN A 82 -2.85 -2.82 -8.24
CA ASN A 82 -1.63 -2.17 -7.74
C ASN A 82 -0.62 -1.92 -8.87
N MET A 83 -0.32 -2.94 -9.66
CA MET A 83 0.65 -2.82 -10.76
C MET A 83 0.13 -1.94 -11.88
N PHE A 84 -1.17 -1.97 -12.17
CA PHE A 84 -1.79 -1.06 -13.11
C PHE A 84 -1.69 0.40 -12.67
N GLY A 85 -2.00 0.70 -11.41
CA GLY A 85 -1.86 2.05 -10.85
C GLY A 85 -0.39 2.52 -10.85
N LEU A 86 0.53 1.66 -10.42
CA LEU A 86 1.96 1.94 -10.44
C LEU A 86 2.46 2.21 -11.88
N TRP A 87 2.06 1.40 -12.85
CA TRP A 87 2.41 1.62 -14.25
C TRP A 87 1.81 2.91 -14.79
N MET A 88 0.52 3.16 -14.57
CA MET A 88 -0.18 4.31 -15.16
C MET A 88 0.36 5.63 -14.63
N PHE A 89 0.53 5.77 -13.33
CA PHE A 89 0.95 7.02 -12.69
C PHE A 89 2.46 7.07 -12.47
N GLY A 90 3.07 5.97 -12.06
CA GLY A 90 4.48 5.88 -11.73
C GLY A 90 5.38 6.17 -12.91
N ARG A 91 5.05 5.67 -14.12
CA ARG A 91 5.85 5.94 -15.32
C ARG A 91 5.98 7.42 -15.64
N VAL A 92 4.92 8.20 -15.39
CA VAL A 92 4.94 9.64 -15.63
C VAL A 92 5.83 10.31 -14.59
N LEU A 93 5.67 9.98 -13.31
CA LEU A 93 6.46 10.57 -12.24
C LEU A 93 7.93 10.17 -12.33
N GLU A 94 8.24 8.92 -12.67
CA GLU A 94 9.63 8.51 -12.89
C GLU A 94 10.27 9.26 -14.06
N SER A 95 9.53 9.46 -15.15
CA SER A 95 10.02 10.23 -16.31
C SER A 95 10.29 11.72 -15.95
N VAL A 96 9.52 12.28 -15.02
CA VAL A 96 9.67 13.68 -14.57
C VAL A 96 10.79 13.83 -13.54
N TRP A 97 10.87 12.92 -12.57
CA TRP A 97 11.79 13.04 -11.43
C TRP A 97 13.11 12.30 -11.61
N GLY A 98 13.14 11.36 -12.53
CA GLY A 98 14.21 10.39 -12.68
C GLY A 98 14.10 9.21 -11.69
N PRO A 99 14.84 8.13 -11.99
CA PRO A 99 14.67 6.84 -11.29
C PRO A 99 14.98 6.91 -9.79
N LYS A 100 16.06 7.56 -9.39
CA LYS A 100 16.47 7.62 -7.97
C LYS A 100 15.45 8.33 -7.09
N LYS A 101 14.93 9.47 -7.58
CA LYS A 101 13.99 10.29 -6.83
C LYS A 101 12.62 9.62 -6.75
N PHE A 102 12.18 8.98 -7.85
CA PHE A 102 10.95 8.20 -7.87
C PHE A 102 11.01 7.00 -6.91
N LEU A 103 12.11 6.24 -6.92
CA LEU A 103 12.28 5.10 -6.01
C LEU A 103 12.24 5.54 -4.54
N LEU A 104 12.96 6.61 -4.19
CA LEU A 104 12.90 7.18 -2.84
C LEU A 104 11.47 7.56 -2.45
N PHE A 105 10.77 8.25 -3.35
CA PHE A 105 9.38 8.65 -3.13
C PHE A 105 8.48 7.43 -2.84
N TYR A 106 8.54 6.42 -3.70
CA TYR A 106 7.76 5.19 -3.57
C TYR A 106 8.00 4.48 -2.23
N LEU A 107 9.27 4.29 -1.86
CA LEU A 107 9.64 3.62 -0.61
C LEU A 107 9.19 4.42 0.63
N VAL A 108 9.37 5.74 0.63
CA VAL A 108 8.95 6.60 1.75
C VAL A 108 7.42 6.62 1.89
N CYS A 109 6.67 6.65 0.79
CA CYS A 109 5.21 6.49 0.83
C CYS A 109 4.80 5.13 1.41
N GLY A 110 5.50 4.04 1.06
CA GLY A 110 5.24 2.72 1.62
C GLY A 110 5.52 2.63 3.12
N ILE A 111 6.61 3.22 3.59
CA ILE A 111 6.90 3.32 5.03
C ILE A 111 5.85 4.17 5.75
N GLY A 112 5.43 5.28 5.16
CA GLY A 112 4.35 6.12 5.70
C GLY A 112 3.02 5.37 5.81
N SER A 113 2.72 4.56 4.80
CA SER A 113 1.59 3.63 4.79
C SER A 113 1.66 2.63 5.95
N ALA A 114 2.79 1.94 6.09
CA ALA A 114 3.02 1.00 7.19
C ALA A 114 2.88 1.66 8.56
N SER A 115 3.45 2.86 8.72
CA SER A 115 3.42 3.60 9.99
C SER A 115 1.99 3.97 10.38
N ALA A 116 1.20 4.50 9.46
CA ALA A 116 -0.20 4.86 9.71
C ALA A 116 -1.05 3.62 10.05
N HIS A 117 -0.86 2.52 9.30
CA HIS A 117 -1.52 1.25 9.60
C HIS A 117 -1.16 0.74 10.99
N MET A 118 0.13 0.66 11.32
CA MET A 118 0.59 0.14 12.61
C MET A 118 0.06 0.95 13.79
N ILE A 119 0.01 2.29 13.68
CA ILE A 119 -0.54 3.15 14.75
C ILE A 119 -2.00 2.78 15.00
N VAL A 120 -2.82 2.70 13.96
CA VAL A 120 -4.24 2.38 14.11
C VAL A 120 -4.43 0.93 14.55
N ALA A 121 -3.72 -0.01 13.94
CA ALA A 121 -3.80 -1.43 14.27
C ALA A 121 -3.39 -1.70 15.73
N TYR A 122 -2.40 -0.97 16.28
CA TYR A 122 -2.02 -1.05 17.68
C TYR A 122 -3.22 -0.82 18.61
N PHE A 123 -3.93 0.30 18.41
CA PHE A 123 -5.09 0.64 19.24
C PHE A 123 -6.30 -0.28 19.00
N GLN A 124 -6.47 -0.78 17.79
CA GLN A 124 -7.55 -1.72 17.47
C GLN A 124 -7.31 -3.11 18.04
N TYR A 125 -6.05 -3.54 18.11
CA TYR A 125 -5.69 -4.88 18.57
C TYR A 125 -5.59 -4.98 20.10
N GLN A 126 -5.33 -3.89 20.83
CA GLN A 126 -5.23 -3.91 22.28
C GLN A 126 -6.44 -4.52 23.00
N PRO A 127 -7.69 -4.13 22.71
CA PRO A 127 -8.86 -4.77 23.34
C PRO A 127 -8.98 -6.27 23.03
N ILE A 128 -8.52 -6.67 21.83
CA ILE A 128 -8.51 -8.08 21.42
C ILE A 128 -7.50 -8.86 22.26
N LEU A 129 -6.32 -8.32 22.49
CA LEU A 129 -5.29 -8.92 23.36
C LEU A 129 -5.81 -9.11 24.79
N GLU A 130 -6.42 -8.09 25.38
CA GLU A 130 -6.98 -8.16 26.75
C GLU A 130 -8.07 -9.23 26.85
N ALA A 131 -8.97 -9.28 25.86
CA ALA A 131 -10.00 -10.30 25.77
C ALA A 131 -9.42 -11.72 25.57
N LEU A 132 -8.35 -11.83 24.78
CA LEU A 132 -7.65 -13.09 24.52
C LEU A 132 -6.96 -13.62 25.79
N GLU A 133 -6.27 -12.76 26.55
CA GLU A 133 -5.67 -13.14 27.83
C GLU A 133 -6.74 -13.63 28.83
N PHE A 134 -7.85 -12.90 28.93
CA PHE A 134 -8.97 -13.31 29.78
C PHE A 134 -9.57 -14.64 29.36
N ALA A 135 -9.80 -14.85 28.05
CA ALA A 135 -10.35 -16.09 27.52
C ALA A 135 -9.41 -17.30 27.77
N LYS A 136 -8.10 -17.10 27.57
CA LYS A 136 -7.07 -18.11 27.88
C LYS A 136 -7.05 -18.46 29.38
N ALA A 137 -7.11 -17.46 30.25
CA ALA A 137 -7.11 -17.65 31.70
C ALA A 137 -8.37 -18.38 32.21
N THR A 138 -9.50 -18.23 31.52
CA THR A 138 -10.81 -18.86 31.90
C THR A 138 -11.11 -20.14 31.14
N GLY A 139 -10.21 -20.61 30.27
CA GLY A 139 -10.37 -21.87 29.52
C GLY A 139 -11.41 -21.80 28.38
N GLN A 140 -11.75 -20.63 27.90
CA GLN A 140 -12.76 -20.42 26.84
C GLN A 140 -12.11 -20.59 25.43
N THR A 141 -11.79 -21.82 25.05
CA THR A 141 -11.03 -22.15 23.83
C THR A 141 -11.70 -21.67 22.54
N GLU A 142 -13.02 -21.86 22.40
CA GLU A 142 -13.79 -21.42 21.23
C GLU A 142 -13.76 -19.89 21.07
N TYR A 143 -13.79 -19.15 22.18
CA TYR A 143 -13.71 -17.70 22.18
C TYR A 143 -12.29 -17.21 21.83
N VAL A 144 -11.26 -17.96 22.23
CA VAL A 144 -9.85 -17.70 21.84
C VAL A 144 -9.70 -17.77 20.32
N GLU A 145 -10.19 -18.84 19.67
CA GLU A 145 -10.11 -18.99 18.20
C GLU A 145 -10.87 -17.85 17.49
N HIS A 146 -12.05 -17.50 17.99
CA HIS A 146 -12.83 -16.40 17.45
C HIS A 146 -12.09 -15.06 17.56
N LEU A 147 -11.47 -14.74 18.69
CA LEU A 147 -10.71 -13.50 18.86
C LEU A 147 -9.45 -13.44 17.97
N GLN A 148 -8.77 -14.55 17.79
CA GLN A 148 -7.60 -14.65 16.93
C GLN A 148 -7.96 -14.35 15.45
N SER A 149 -9.15 -14.71 14.99
CA SER A 149 -9.59 -14.44 13.63
C SER A 149 -9.75 -12.94 13.30
N PHE A 150 -9.82 -12.06 14.30
CA PHE A 150 -9.84 -10.61 14.10
C PHE A 150 -8.45 -9.98 13.97
N ALA A 151 -7.40 -10.72 14.31
CA ALA A 151 -6.03 -10.25 14.17
C ALA A 151 -5.57 -10.52 12.73
N GLY A 152 -5.68 -9.52 11.87
CA GLY A 152 -5.23 -9.60 10.49
C GLY A 152 -3.93 -8.82 10.26
N TYR A 153 -3.27 -9.14 9.18
CA TYR A 153 -2.09 -8.43 8.68
C TYR A 153 -2.40 -7.66 7.39
N ALA A 154 -1.73 -6.52 7.20
CA ALA A 154 -1.85 -5.76 5.96
C ALA A 154 -0.83 -6.23 4.93
N VAL A 155 -1.27 -6.27 3.66
CA VAL A 155 -0.44 -6.61 2.49
C VAL A 155 -0.75 -5.66 1.34
N GLY A 156 0.21 -5.43 0.47
CA GLY A 156 0.02 -4.73 -0.79
C GLY A 156 0.90 -3.50 -0.96
N ALA A 157 1.19 -3.21 -2.22
CA ALA A 157 1.87 -1.99 -2.64
C ALA A 157 0.96 -0.75 -2.58
N SER A 158 -0.34 -0.94 -2.26
CA SER A 158 -1.40 0.05 -2.47
C SER A 158 -1.17 1.38 -1.73
N GLY A 159 -0.60 1.35 -0.53
CA GLY A 159 -0.28 2.59 0.19
C GLY A 159 0.80 3.42 -0.52
N ALA A 160 1.86 2.79 -1.04
CA ALA A 160 2.87 3.47 -1.86
C ALA A 160 2.27 3.96 -3.19
N VAL A 161 1.44 3.14 -3.82
CA VAL A 161 0.73 3.50 -5.07
C VAL A 161 -0.23 4.67 -4.83
N MET A 162 -0.91 4.73 -3.68
CA MET A 162 -1.75 5.87 -3.31
C MET A 162 -0.93 7.16 -3.22
N GLY A 163 0.25 7.12 -2.60
CA GLY A 163 1.17 8.26 -2.59
C GLY A 163 1.55 8.70 -4.01
N VAL A 164 1.85 7.76 -4.91
CA VAL A 164 2.14 8.02 -6.32
C VAL A 164 0.94 8.66 -7.03
N MET A 165 -0.27 8.17 -6.80
CA MET A 165 -1.50 8.73 -7.37
C MET A 165 -1.75 10.17 -6.89
N VAL A 166 -1.58 10.43 -5.61
CA VAL A 166 -1.72 11.78 -5.03
C VAL A 166 -0.69 12.75 -5.62
N ALA A 167 0.57 12.33 -5.73
CA ALA A 167 1.60 13.16 -6.35
C ALA A 167 1.32 13.45 -7.84
N PHE A 168 0.81 12.46 -8.56
CA PHE A 168 0.38 12.65 -9.95
C PHE A 168 -0.76 13.67 -10.03
N ALA A 169 -1.80 13.54 -9.22
CA ALA A 169 -2.92 14.48 -9.21
C ALA A 169 -2.53 15.90 -8.77
N TYR A 170 -1.53 16.02 -7.89
CA TYR A 170 -0.98 17.30 -7.48
C TYR A 170 -0.22 18.01 -8.64
N LEU A 171 0.61 17.27 -9.37
CA LEU A 171 1.41 17.81 -10.48
C LEU A 171 0.63 17.97 -11.79
N PHE A 172 -0.33 17.08 -12.03
CA PHE A 172 -1.10 17.01 -13.27
C PHE A 172 -2.62 17.02 -13.01
N PRO A 173 -3.16 18.02 -12.28
CA PRO A 173 -4.54 17.98 -11.74
C PRO A 173 -5.63 17.94 -12.80
N ASN A 174 -5.34 18.45 -13.99
CA ASN A 174 -6.32 18.57 -15.09
C ASN A 174 -6.16 17.46 -16.15
N THR A 175 -5.22 16.52 -15.96
CA THR A 175 -5.12 15.35 -16.85
C THR A 175 -6.39 14.53 -16.78
N GLU A 176 -6.94 14.19 -17.94
CA GLU A 176 -8.13 13.34 -18.04
C GLU A 176 -7.76 11.87 -17.87
N LEU A 177 -8.43 11.22 -16.95
CA LEU A 177 -8.42 9.78 -16.73
C LEU A 177 -9.75 9.22 -17.24
N TYR A 178 -9.70 8.22 -18.08
CA TYR A 178 -10.90 7.65 -18.66
C TYR A 178 -11.43 6.51 -17.80
N LEU A 179 -12.46 6.81 -16.97
CA LEU A 179 -13.15 5.79 -16.19
C LEU A 179 -13.93 4.87 -17.12
N TYR A 180 -13.78 3.56 -16.91
CA TYR A 180 -14.37 2.54 -17.79
C TYR A 180 -14.03 2.74 -19.28
N MET A 181 -12.87 3.37 -19.57
CA MET A 181 -12.41 3.73 -20.93
C MET A 181 -13.36 4.65 -21.72
N ALA A 182 -14.34 5.26 -21.07
CA ALA A 182 -15.38 6.06 -21.74
C ALA A 182 -15.56 7.46 -21.14
N ILE A 183 -15.52 7.59 -19.82
CA ILE A 183 -15.88 8.84 -19.13
C ILE A 183 -14.61 9.59 -18.75
N PRO A 184 -14.30 10.76 -19.38
CA PRO A 184 -13.14 11.57 -19.02
C PRO A 184 -13.39 12.32 -17.69
N VAL A 185 -12.57 12.04 -16.67
CA VAL A 185 -12.62 12.72 -15.38
C VAL A 185 -11.23 13.25 -15.06
N LYS A 186 -11.13 14.47 -14.59
CA LYS A 186 -9.84 15.08 -14.22
C LYS A 186 -9.22 14.32 -13.04
N ALA A 187 -7.92 14.04 -13.12
CA ALA A 187 -7.15 13.26 -12.15
C ALA A 187 -7.39 13.71 -10.71
N LYS A 188 -7.42 15.03 -10.46
CA LYS A 188 -7.69 15.57 -9.12
C LYS A 188 -9.01 15.06 -8.52
N TRP A 189 -10.08 14.94 -9.31
CA TRP A 189 -11.37 14.48 -8.79
C TRP A 189 -11.41 12.99 -8.52
N VAL A 190 -10.76 12.20 -9.39
CA VAL A 190 -10.65 10.75 -9.19
C VAL A 190 -9.89 10.44 -7.90
N ILE A 191 -8.75 11.11 -7.70
CA ILE A 191 -7.91 10.86 -6.52
C ILE A 191 -8.55 11.40 -5.24
N ILE A 192 -9.19 12.58 -5.27
CA ILE A 192 -9.94 13.11 -4.13
C ILE A 192 -11.07 12.14 -3.74
N ALA A 193 -11.83 11.62 -4.71
CA ALA A 193 -12.90 10.66 -4.44
C ALA A 193 -12.35 9.37 -3.82
N TYR A 194 -11.20 8.89 -4.29
CA TYR A 194 -10.58 7.69 -3.74
C TYR A 194 -10.07 7.91 -2.30
N VAL A 195 -9.39 9.03 -2.04
CA VAL A 195 -8.97 9.41 -0.67
C VAL A 195 -10.17 9.57 0.27
N ALA A 196 -11.25 10.17 -0.22
CA ALA A 196 -12.50 10.29 0.55
C ALA A 196 -13.12 8.92 0.86
N PHE A 197 -13.15 8.02 -0.12
CA PHE A 197 -13.60 6.64 0.09
C PHE A 197 -12.80 5.94 1.20
N ASP A 198 -11.47 6.02 1.16
CA ASP A 198 -10.61 5.45 2.21
C ASP A 198 -10.84 6.12 3.58
N LEU A 199 -11.07 7.44 3.61
CA LEU A 199 -11.36 8.14 4.86
C LEU A 199 -12.68 7.66 5.49
N PHE A 200 -13.75 7.57 4.68
CA PHE A 200 -15.04 7.08 5.17
C PHE A 200 -15.00 5.60 5.55
N GLY A 201 -14.29 4.77 4.78
CA GLY A 201 -14.07 3.35 5.10
C GLY A 201 -13.31 3.17 6.41
N GLY A 202 -12.22 3.89 6.60
CA GLY A 202 -11.42 3.85 7.82
C GLY A 202 -12.18 4.34 9.08
N LEU A 203 -12.97 5.40 8.96
CA LEU A 203 -13.82 5.92 10.05
C LEU A 203 -15.03 5.02 10.33
N GLY A 204 -15.62 4.44 9.27
CA GLY A 204 -16.77 3.55 9.36
C GLY A 204 -16.43 2.16 9.90
N ARG A 205 -15.15 1.83 10.09
CA ARG A 205 -14.68 0.51 10.50
C ARG A 205 -15.27 -0.61 9.64
N THR A 206 -15.28 -0.40 8.32
CA THR A 206 -15.77 -1.40 7.37
C THR A 206 -14.87 -2.63 7.42
N SER A 207 -15.47 -3.83 7.46
CA SER A 207 -14.74 -5.10 7.40
C SER A 207 -14.63 -5.62 5.96
N ASP A 208 -14.29 -4.74 5.03
CA ASP A 208 -14.17 -5.04 3.61
C ASP A 208 -12.80 -5.59 3.20
N GLY A 209 -11.91 -5.80 4.18
CA GLY A 209 -10.54 -6.29 3.96
C GLY A 209 -9.59 -5.24 3.38
N ILE A 210 -9.99 -3.96 3.33
CA ILE A 210 -9.16 -2.87 2.83
C ILE A 210 -8.44 -2.19 3.99
N ALA A 211 -7.13 -2.04 3.86
CA ALA A 211 -6.31 -1.32 4.84
C ALA A 211 -6.40 0.21 4.61
N HIS A 212 -7.57 0.81 4.79
CA HIS A 212 -7.84 2.22 4.52
C HIS A 212 -6.82 3.18 5.14
N TRP A 213 -6.42 2.93 6.39
CA TRP A 213 -5.42 3.76 7.07
C TRP A 213 -4.03 3.67 6.47
N ALA A 214 -3.68 2.50 5.89
CA ALA A 214 -2.45 2.36 5.13
C ALA A 214 -2.47 3.23 3.87
N HIS A 215 -3.58 3.23 3.14
CA HIS A 215 -3.77 4.09 1.96
C HIS A 215 -3.66 5.57 2.31
N LEU A 216 -4.36 6.00 3.35
CA LEU A 216 -4.32 7.39 3.83
C LEU A 216 -2.94 7.81 4.29
N GLY A 217 -2.20 6.93 4.96
CA GLY A 217 -0.80 7.17 5.36
C GLY A 217 0.11 7.40 4.16
N GLY A 218 0.03 6.54 3.15
CA GLY A 218 0.76 6.70 1.90
C GLY A 218 0.38 7.97 1.13
N ALA A 219 -0.93 8.28 1.07
CA ALA A 219 -1.46 9.50 0.46
C ALA A 219 -0.93 10.78 1.14
N ALA A 220 -0.98 10.82 2.48
CA ALA A 220 -0.52 11.97 3.27
C ALA A 220 0.99 12.21 3.09
N VAL A 221 1.80 11.16 3.22
CA VAL A 221 3.25 11.27 3.01
C VAL A 221 3.58 11.67 1.58
N GLY A 222 2.91 11.08 0.59
CA GLY A 222 3.06 11.43 -0.81
C GLY A 222 2.72 12.89 -1.09
N PHE A 223 1.63 13.40 -0.53
CA PHE A 223 1.24 14.81 -0.63
C PHE A 223 2.29 15.73 0.00
N ILE A 224 2.73 15.44 1.22
CA ILE A 224 3.74 16.25 1.93
C ILE A 224 5.04 16.31 1.11
N MET A 225 5.52 15.16 0.64
CA MET A 225 6.77 15.10 -0.14
C MET A 225 6.67 15.90 -1.44
N VAL A 226 5.61 15.68 -2.23
CA VAL A 226 5.47 16.39 -3.51
C VAL A 226 5.30 17.91 -3.29
N TYR A 227 4.57 18.31 -2.26
CA TYR A 227 4.39 19.71 -1.91
C TYR A 227 5.71 20.39 -1.53
N ILE A 228 6.52 19.74 -0.65
CA ILE A 228 7.85 20.26 -0.27
C ILE A 228 8.76 20.32 -1.50
N TRP A 229 8.80 19.26 -2.31
CA TRP A 229 9.65 19.21 -3.48
C TRP A 229 9.27 20.26 -4.54
N ASN A 230 7.98 20.53 -4.69
CA ASN A 230 7.51 21.55 -5.62
C ASN A 230 7.86 22.97 -5.13
N LYS A 231 7.80 23.22 -3.81
CA LYS A 231 8.20 24.51 -3.22
C LYS A 231 9.70 24.77 -3.26
N THR A 232 10.52 23.77 -2.99
CA THR A 232 11.99 23.90 -2.89
C THR A 232 12.65 23.96 -4.26
N ASN A 233 12.11 23.29 -5.26
CA ASN A 233 12.56 23.35 -6.63
C ASN A 233 11.82 24.47 -7.39
N LYS A 234 12.11 25.76 -7.09
CA LYS A 234 11.60 26.91 -7.85
C LYS A 234 12.06 26.95 -9.33
N LYS A 235 12.82 25.97 -9.78
CA LYS A 235 13.17 25.75 -11.18
C LYS A 235 12.23 24.70 -11.74
N THR A 236 11.05 25.15 -12.19
CA THR A 236 10.32 24.56 -13.29
C THR A 236 9.45 23.34 -13.08
N PHE A 237 8.17 23.58 -12.90
CA PHE A 237 7.15 22.70 -13.48
C PHE A 237 6.01 23.51 -14.19
N TYR A 238 6.31 24.78 -14.58
CA TYR A 238 5.43 25.58 -15.44
C TYR A 238 6.24 26.32 -16.51
#